data_b1c962d83b4c86fa3521d00ea66fb772
#
_entry.id   b1c962d83b4c86fa3521d00ea66fb772
#
_cell.length_a   1.000
_cell.length_b   1.000
_cell.length_c   1.000
_cell.angle_alpha   90.00
_cell.angle_beta   90.00
_cell.angle_gamma   90.00
#
_symmetry.space_group_name_H-M   'P 1'
#
loop_
_entity.id
_entity.type
_entity.pdbx_description
1 polymer ?
#
loop_
_entity_poly.entity_id
_entity_poly.type
_entity_poly.pdbx_seq_one_letter_code
_entity_poly.pdbx_strand_id
1 'polypeptide(L)' 'MALFKITVKMSNHCDGMVIEPGMSIQYAAFFSNVLSNDKERDKINTLFFNHFGVDLKKMNALNPAYLTIEKL' A
#
# COMPACT_ATOMS: atom_id res chain seq x y z
N MET A 1 8.00 -17.26 5.12
CA MET A 1 7.45 -15.92 4.93
C MET A 1 7.81 -15.41 3.55
N ALA A 2 6.85 -14.93 2.80
CA ALA A 2 7.09 -14.42 1.45
C ALA A 2 7.28 -12.90 1.48
N LEU A 3 8.11 -12.38 0.59
CA LEU A 3 8.32 -10.96 0.43
C LEU A 3 7.50 -10.46 -0.77
N PHE A 4 6.77 -9.39 -0.56
CA PHE A 4 5.91 -8.79 -1.58
C PHE A 4 6.32 -7.35 -1.84
N LYS A 5 6.17 -6.92 -3.08
CA LYS A 5 6.31 -5.53 -3.46
C LYS A 5 4.92 -4.96 -3.68
N ILE A 6 4.57 -3.93 -2.94
CA ILE A 6 3.28 -3.28 -3.05
C ILE A 6 3.51 -1.93 -3.73
N THR A 7 2.91 -1.76 -4.91
CA THR A 7 3.13 -0.60 -5.77
C THR A 7 1.83 0.14 -6.02
N VAL A 8 1.88 1.46 -5.94
CA VAL A 8 0.75 2.31 -6.33
C VAL A 8 0.62 2.26 -7.86
N LYS A 9 -0.57 1.95 -8.36
CA LYS A 9 -0.81 1.87 -9.80
C LYS A 9 -1.68 2.99 -10.34
N MET A 10 -2.34 3.77 -9.47
CA MET A 10 -3.16 4.92 -9.90
C MET A 10 -2.86 6.12 -9.01
N SER A 11 -2.84 7.30 -9.61
CA SER A 11 -2.67 8.52 -8.85
C SER A 11 -3.93 8.86 -8.05
N ASN A 12 -3.72 9.47 -6.88
CA ASN A 12 -4.81 9.98 -6.05
C ASN A 12 -4.32 11.19 -5.27
N HIS A 13 -5.26 12.03 -4.85
CA HIS A 13 -4.94 13.25 -4.14
C HIS A 13 -6.03 13.50 -3.10
N CYS A 14 -5.61 13.74 -1.85
CA CYS A 14 -6.54 13.97 -0.75
C CYS A 14 -5.82 14.73 0.37
N ASP A 15 -6.42 15.83 0.84
CA ASP A 15 -5.91 16.61 1.99
C ASP A 15 -4.42 16.95 1.90
N GLY A 16 -3.96 17.32 0.70
CA GLY A 16 -2.55 17.67 0.48
C GLY A 16 -1.63 16.47 0.33
N MET A 17 -2.15 15.26 0.46
CA MET A 17 -1.38 14.04 0.24
C MET A 17 -1.58 13.58 -1.20
N VAL A 18 -0.49 13.19 -1.85
CA VAL A 18 -0.52 12.74 -3.25
C VAL A 18 0.18 11.39 -3.35
N ILE A 19 -0.45 10.45 -4.04
CA ILE A 19 0.20 9.19 -4.43
C ILE A 19 0.27 9.14 -5.96
N GLU A 20 1.34 8.54 -6.47
CA GLU A 20 1.61 8.45 -7.89
C GLU A 20 1.99 7.02 -8.26
N PRO A 21 1.70 6.57 -9.50
CA PRO A 21 2.14 5.26 -9.96
C PRO A 21 3.66 5.11 -9.83
N GLY A 22 4.10 3.96 -9.35
CA GLY A 22 5.51 3.68 -9.14
C GLY A 22 5.99 3.82 -7.70
N MET A 23 5.22 4.46 -6.83
CA MET A 23 5.52 4.47 -5.39
C MET A 23 5.33 3.06 -4.85
N SER A 24 6.35 2.50 -4.21
CA SER A 24 6.29 1.13 -3.75
C SER A 24 6.98 0.93 -2.42
N ILE A 25 6.57 -0.13 -1.72
CA ILE A 25 7.23 -0.62 -0.50
C ILE A 25 7.36 -2.14 -0.58
N GLN A 26 8.25 -2.70 0.24
CA GLN A 26 8.35 -4.14 0.40
C GLN A 26 7.71 -4.55 1.71
N TYR A 27 6.98 -5.67 1.68
CA TYR A 27 6.24 -6.13 2.83
C TYR A 27 6.34 -7.66 2.93
N ALA A 28 6.70 -8.14 4.11
CA ALA A 28 6.80 -9.58 4.35
C ALA A 28 5.49 -10.09 4.94
N ALA A 29 4.93 -11.15 4.34
CA ALA A 29 3.68 -11.74 4.80
C ALA A 29 3.67 -13.24 4.55
N PHE A 30 2.79 -13.96 5.25
CA PHE A 30 2.65 -15.39 5.07
C PHE A 30 1.80 -15.76 3.86
N PHE A 31 0.98 -14.85 3.39
CA PHE A 31 0.08 -15.10 2.26
C PHE A 31 -0.05 -13.83 1.41
N SER A 32 -0.45 -14.01 0.14
CA SER A 32 -0.51 -12.91 -0.83
C SER A 32 -1.74 -12.04 -0.71
N ASN A 33 -2.74 -12.47 0.04
CA ASN A 33 -4.03 -11.78 0.13
C ASN A 33 -4.03 -10.72 1.24
N VAL A 34 -2.99 -9.89 1.25
CA VAL A 34 -2.74 -8.95 2.35
C VAL A 34 -3.76 -7.81 2.43
N LEU A 35 -4.37 -7.43 1.31
CA LEU A 35 -5.34 -6.33 1.30
C LEU A 35 -6.72 -6.73 1.81
N SER A 36 -6.98 -8.01 2.03
CA SER A 36 -8.25 -8.45 2.60
C SER A 36 -8.23 -8.58 4.13
N ASN A 37 -7.10 -8.34 4.76
CA ASN A 37 -6.95 -8.41 6.21
C ASN A 37 -6.67 -7.02 6.77
N ASP A 38 -7.51 -6.57 7.72
CA ASP A 38 -7.41 -5.22 8.27
C ASP A 38 -6.07 -4.96 8.96
N LYS A 39 -5.53 -5.94 9.67
CA LYS A 39 -4.23 -5.79 10.34
C LYS A 39 -3.10 -5.64 9.33
N GLU A 40 -3.18 -6.39 8.23
CA GLU A 40 -2.17 -6.29 7.17
C GLU A 40 -2.27 -4.94 6.46
N ARG A 41 -3.49 -4.47 6.21
CA ARG A 41 -3.69 -3.15 5.61
C ARG A 41 -3.13 -2.04 6.48
N ASP A 42 -3.32 -2.12 7.79
CA ASP A 42 -2.77 -1.12 8.71
C ASP A 42 -1.24 -1.11 8.67
N LYS A 43 -0.61 -2.26 8.61
CA LYS A 43 0.86 -2.34 8.50
C LYS A 43 1.36 -1.74 7.19
N ILE A 44 0.67 -2.04 6.10
CA ILE A 44 1.00 -1.49 4.78
C ILE A 44 0.85 0.03 4.80
N ASN A 45 -0.24 0.53 5.39
CA ASN A 45 -0.46 1.96 5.52
C ASN A 45 0.65 2.64 6.32
N THR A 46 1.09 2.02 7.40
CA THR A 46 2.19 2.53 8.22
C THR A 46 3.49 2.62 7.41
N LEU A 47 3.77 1.61 6.59
CA LEU A 47 4.95 1.62 5.73
C LEU A 47 4.91 2.77 4.72
N PHE A 48 3.78 2.98 4.07
CA PHE A 48 3.63 4.09 3.14
C PHE A 48 3.73 5.44 3.86
N PHE A 49 3.16 5.55 5.03
CA PHE A 49 3.26 6.76 5.84
C PHE A 49 4.72 7.08 6.19
N ASN A 50 5.47 6.07 6.62
CA ASN A 50 6.88 6.27 7.01
C ASN A 50 7.77 6.59 5.82
N HIS A 51 7.50 6.01 4.64
CA HIS A 51 8.33 6.22 3.46
C HIS A 51 7.96 7.46 2.66
N PHE A 52 6.67 7.78 2.56
CA PHE A 52 6.18 8.82 1.66
C PHE A 52 5.38 9.91 2.35
N GLY A 53 5.06 9.73 3.64
CA GLY A 53 4.25 10.69 4.37
C GLY A 53 2.77 10.71 3.97
N VAL A 54 2.28 9.63 3.36
CA VAL A 54 0.89 9.55 2.90
C VAL A 54 0.10 8.55 3.74
N ASP A 55 -1.16 8.87 4.01
CA ASP A 55 -2.08 8.01 4.74
C ASP A 55 -3.09 7.42 3.75
N LEU A 56 -2.80 6.21 3.28
CA LEU A 56 -3.64 5.55 2.27
C LEU A 56 -5.04 5.23 2.81
N LYS A 57 -5.15 5.03 4.11
CA LYS A 57 -6.44 4.74 4.73
C LYS A 57 -7.38 5.94 4.63
N LYS A 58 -6.87 7.15 4.88
CA LYS A 58 -7.62 8.39 4.71
C LYS A 58 -7.95 8.67 3.25
N MET A 59 -7.05 8.27 2.36
CA MET A 59 -7.22 8.47 0.92
C MET A 59 -8.14 7.42 0.30
N ASN A 60 -8.57 6.42 1.09
CA ASN A 60 -9.36 5.28 0.61
C ASN A 60 -8.65 4.54 -0.53
N ALA A 61 -7.33 4.43 -0.42
CA ALA A 61 -6.47 3.84 -1.46
C ALA A 61 -5.89 2.48 -1.07
N LEU A 62 -6.27 1.92 0.08
CA LEU A 62 -5.82 0.59 0.52
C LEU A 62 -6.70 -0.50 -0.09
N ASN A 63 -6.67 -0.60 -1.42
CA ASN A 63 -7.48 -1.60 -2.12
C ASN A 63 -6.82 -1.93 -3.47
N PRO A 64 -7.24 -3.04 -4.12
CA PRO A 64 -6.64 -3.46 -5.39
C PRO A 64 -6.83 -2.49 -6.55
N ALA A 65 -7.76 -1.54 -6.43
CA ALA A 65 -7.95 -0.53 -7.48
C ALA A 65 -6.75 0.44 -7.55
N TYR A 66 -6.08 0.67 -6.42
CA TYR A 66 -4.96 1.61 -6.34
C TYR A 66 -3.61 0.94 -6.16
N LEU A 67 -3.58 -0.29 -5.66
CA LEU A 67 -2.34 -0.97 -5.30
C LEU A 67 -2.20 -2.29 -6.06
N THR A 68 -0.97 -2.58 -6.48
CA THR A 68 -0.61 -3.86 -7.07
C THR A 68 0.31 -4.59 -6.11
N ILE A 69 0.07 -5.88 -5.89
CA ILE A 69 0.89 -6.72 -5.03
C ILE A 69 1.63 -7.73 -5.89
N GLU A 70 2.93 -7.73 -5.79
CA GLU A 70 3.81 -8.61 -6.53
C GLU A 70 4.62 -9.47 -5.56
N LYS A 71 4.65 -10.77 -5.78
CA LYS A 71 5.52 -11.66 -5.01
C LYS A 71 6.94 -11.58 -5.55
N LEU A 72 7.88 -11.31 -4.66
CA LEU A 72 9.30 -11.24 -5.01
C LEU A 72 10.01 -12.59 -4.90
#